data_d28a0b08e4a287df151406278e4c8178
#
_entry.id   d28a0b08e4a287df151406278e4c8178
#
_cell.length_a   1.000
_cell.length_b   1.000
_cell.length_c   1.000
_cell.angle_alpha   90.00
_cell.angle_beta   90.00
_cell.angle_gamma   90.00
#
_symmetry.space_group_name_H-M   'P 1'
#
loop_
_entity.id
_entity.type
_entity.pdbx_description
1 polymer ?
#
loop_
_entity_poly.entity_id
_entity_poly.type
_entity_poly.pdbx_seq_one_letter_code
_entity_poly.pdbx_strand_id
1 'polypeptide(L)'
;YGLALGFSVFCYLVFIHFIRKKVYWGKEWFIALVYAVGICLPTFAYIQNIPPILIYFWVQLFILASINLILFNMIEYKIDKKMGFNSFATVKGADFSRKVILILLFAFVLIWSSSFLFFKAEELLDYQAIFILMASVLAMVLSKEVVLRQEEWYRVIGDIVFVLPIIEIIIIDG
;
A
#
# COMPACT_ATOMS: atom_id res chain seq x y z
N TYR A 1 3.12 7.92 21.38
CA TYR A 1 3.34 7.31 20.04
C TYR A 1 2.65 8.10 18.94
N GLY A 2 1.34 8.46 19.04
CA GLY A 2 0.63 9.24 18.02
C GLY A 2 1.26 10.60 17.71
N LEU A 3 1.76 11.32 18.73
CA LEU A 3 2.50 12.58 18.55
C LEU A 3 3.80 12.39 17.77
N ALA A 4 4.53 11.29 18.00
CA ALA A 4 5.76 10.99 17.26
C ALA A 4 5.47 10.69 15.79
N LEU A 5 4.39 9.94 15.51
CA LEU A 5 3.94 9.68 14.14
C LEU A 5 3.48 10.98 13.46
N GLY A 6 2.66 11.79 14.14
CA GLY A 6 2.21 13.08 13.63
C GLY A 6 3.37 14.03 13.33
N PHE A 7 4.37 14.07 14.22
CA PHE A 7 5.60 14.84 13.99
C PHE A 7 6.40 14.31 12.79
N SER A 8 6.52 12.99 12.63
CA SER A 8 7.20 12.40 11.48
C SER A 8 6.51 12.73 10.16
N VAL A 9 5.17 12.67 10.12
CA VAL A 9 4.36 13.09 8.95
C VAL A 9 4.53 14.57 8.67
N PHE A 10 4.50 15.41 9.71
CA PHE A 10 4.72 16.86 9.58
C PHE A 10 6.11 17.17 9.02
N CYS A 11 7.17 16.56 9.58
CA CYS A 11 8.54 16.70 9.05
C CYS A 11 8.63 16.27 7.60
N TYR A 12 7.96 15.18 7.24
CA TYR A 12 7.93 14.70 5.85
C TYR A 12 7.23 15.68 4.91
N LEU A 13 6.10 16.27 5.30
CA LEU A 13 5.38 17.26 4.50
C LEU A 13 6.22 18.54 4.31
N VAL A 14 6.89 19.00 5.39
CA VAL A 14 7.83 20.12 5.32
C VAL A 14 9.00 19.78 4.39
N PHE A 15 9.59 18.59 4.56
CA PHE A 15 10.70 18.13 3.71
C PHE A 15 10.31 18.09 2.23
N ILE A 16 9.14 17.51 1.89
CA ILE A 16 8.63 17.50 0.51
C ILE A 16 8.39 18.92 0.00
N HIS A 17 7.81 19.81 0.84
CA HIS A 17 7.53 21.18 0.43
C HIS A 17 8.81 21.93 0.03
N PHE A 18 9.87 21.79 0.81
CA PHE A 18 11.15 22.47 0.55
C PHE A 18 11.98 21.81 -0.56
N ILE A 19 11.89 20.50 -0.73
CA ILE A 19 12.76 19.75 -1.64
C ILE A 19 12.03 19.33 -2.93
N ARG A 20 10.82 19.77 -3.14
CA ARG A 20 9.86 19.40 -4.18
C ARG A 20 10.42 19.29 -5.62
N LYS A 21 11.54 19.94 -5.90
CA LYS A 21 12.17 19.93 -7.25
C LYS A 21 13.33 18.93 -7.41
N LYS A 22 13.93 18.41 -6.34
CA LYS A 22 15.18 17.62 -6.45
C LYS A 22 15.08 16.17 -5.98
N VAL A 23 14.23 15.85 -5.01
CA VAL A 23 14.15 14.51 -4.44
C VAL A 23 12.75 13.95 -4.63
N TYR A 24 12.59 13.14 -5.66
CA TYR A 24 11.36 12.38 -5.87
C TYR A 24 11.58 10.87 -5.61
N TRP A 25 12.83 10.46 -5.40
CA TRP A 25 13.19 9.06 -5.20
C TRP A 25 12.67 8.57 -3.84
N GLY A 26 11.65 7.71 -3.90
CA GLY A 26 11.17 7.00 -2.71
C GLY A 26 9.99 7.63 -1.99
N LYS A 27 9.38 8.72 -2.48
CA LYS A 27 8.21 9.30 -1.79
C LYS A 27 7.06 8.30 -1.65
N GLU A 28 6.83 7.48 -2.67
CA GLU A 28 5.79 6.46 -2.68
C GLU A 28 6.05 5.37 -1.62
N TRP A 29 7.29 4.91 -1.55
CA TRP A 29 7.72 3.96 -0.53
C TRP A 29 7.63 4.52 0.88
N PHE A 30 7.99 5.80 1.04
CA PHE A 30 7.89 6.46 2.33
C PHE A 30 6.43 6.64 2.76
N ILE A 31 5.54 7.07 1.86
CA ILE A 31 4.11 7.19 2.14
C ILE A 31 3.52 5.82 2.51
N ALA A 32 3.85 4.77 1.74
CA ALA A 32 3.42 3.40 2.04
C ALA A 32 3.91 2.93 3.42
N LEU A 33 5.16 3.25 3.77
CA LEU A 33 5.74 2.92 5.06
C LEU A 33 5.00 3.63 6.20
N VAL A 34 4.80 4.95 6.08
CA VAL A 34 4.09 5.76 7.09
C VAL A 34 2.66 5.25 7.26
N TYR A 35 2.00 4.90 6.17
CA TYR A 35 0.66 4.33 6.19
C TYR A 35 0.63 3.00 6.93
N ALA A 36 1.50 2.05 6.57
CA ALA A 36 1.56 0.74 7.20
C ALA A 36 1.93 0.83 8.69
N VAL A 37 2.89 1.70 9.05
CA VAL A 37 3.24 1.97 10.46
C VAL A 37 2.05 2.59 11.18
N GLY A 38 1.36 3.57 10.57
CA GLY A 38 0.23 4.26 11.19
C GLY A 38 -0.91 3.33 11.57
N ILE A 39 -1.22 2.35 10.71
CA ILE A 39 -2.26 1.35 10.99
C ILE A 39 -1.83 0.38 12.09
N CYS A 40 -0.59 -0.09 12.08
CA CYS A 40 -0.12 -1.09 13.05
C CYS A 40 0.33 -0.46 14.37
N LEU A 41 0.60 0.84 14.43
CA LEU A 41 1.13 1.52 15.62
C LEU A 41 0.25 1.36 16.86
N PRO A 42 -1.09 1.52 16.82
CA PRO A 42 -1.93 1.30 17.99
C PRO A 42 -1.75 -0.10 18.57
N THR A 43 -1.75 -1.12 17.71
CA THR A 43 -1.56 -2.51 18.12
C THR A 43 -0.20 -2.72 18.78
N PHE A 44 0.88 -2.21 18.18
CA PHE A 44 2.23 -2.30 18.74
C PHE A 44 2.39 -1.54 20.07
N ALA A 45 1.59 -0.49 20.30
CA ALA A 45 1.64 0.28 21.53
C ALA A 45 1.01 -0.45 22.73
N TYR A 46 0.05 -1.34 22.48
CA TYR A 46 -0.67 -2.07 23.53
C TYR A 46 -0.08 -3.46 23.80
N ILE A 47 0.61 -4.07 22.84
CA ILE A 47 1.15 -5.43 22.98
C ILE A 47 2.60 -5.36 23.49
N GLN A 48 2.86 -5.99 24.65
CA GLN A 48 4.22 -6.03 25.22
C GLN A 48 5.18 -6.90 24.40
N ASN A 49 4.68 -8.03 23.85
CA ASN A 49 5.45 -8.92 23.00
C ASN A 49 4.80 -8.95 21.61
N ILE A 50 5.44 -8.36 20.61
CA ILE A 50 4.94 -8.31 19.25
C ILE A 50 5.00 -9.72 18.64
N PRO A 51 3.86 -10.38 18.39
CA PRO A 51 3.87 -11.68 17.77
C PRO A 51 4.37 -11.59 16.32
N PRO A 52 5.15 -12.57 15.84
CA PRO A 52 5.70 -12.57 14.48
C PRO A 52 4.65 -12.40 13.37
N ILE A 53 3.43 -12.86 13.60
CA ILE A 53 2.31 -12.71 12.67
C ILE A 53 1.99 -11.25 12.35
N LEU A 54 2.08 -10.34 13.33
CA LEU A 54 1.86 -8.90 13.10
C LEU A 54 2.92 -8.28 12.19
N ILE A 55 4.14 -8.80 12.23
CA ILE A 55 5.21 -8.36 11.33
C ILE A 55 4.87 -8.78 9.90
N TYR A 56 4.32 -10.00 9.70
CA TYR A 56 3.86 -10.45 8.39
C TYR A 56 2.75 -9.56 7.85
N PHE A 57 1.74 -9.23 8.67
CA PHE A 57 0.66 -8.33 8.27
C PHE A 57 1.17 -6.93 7.91
N TRP A 58 2.08 -6.39 8.72
CA TRP A 58 2.69 -5.11 8.45
C TRP A 58 3.44 -5.07 7.11
N VAL A 59 4.24 -6.11 6.82
CA VAL A 59 4.98 -6.22 5.55
C VAL A 59 4.01 -6.34 4.37
N GLN A 60 2.96 -7.17 4.49
CA GLN A 60 1.94 -7.32 3.45
C GLN A 60 1.22 -5.99 3.18
N LEU A 61 0.80 -5.30 4.23
CA LEU A 61 0.16 -3.98 4.13
C LEU A 61 1.07 -2.95 3.46
N PHE A 62 2.35 -2.92 3.84
CA PHE A 62 3.35 -2.05 3.20
C PHE A 62 3.48 -2.34 1.69
N ILE A 63 3.52 -3.60 1.30
CA ILE A 63 3.60 -4.00 -0.12
C ILE A 63 2.33 -3.56 -0.86
N LEU A 64 1.14 -3.83 -0.32
CA LEU A 64 -0.13 -3.44 -0.94
C LEU A 64 -0.26 -1.92 -1.08
N ALA A 65 0.12 -1.15 -0.05
CA ALA A 65 0.14 0.30 -0.11
C ALA A 65 1.12 0.82 -1.18
N SER A 66 2.29 0.19 -1.29
CA SER A 66 3.28 0.51 -2.32
C SER A 66 2.75 0.24 -3.73
N ILE A 67 2.09 -0.90 -3.93
CA ILE A 67 1.44 -1.25 -5.20
C ILE A 67 0.41 -0.19 -5.56
N ASN A 68 -0.48 0.17 -4.65
CA ASN A 68 -1.54 1.14 -4.89
C ASN A 68 -0.99 2.51 -5.31
N LEU A 69 0.01 3.03 -4.59
CA LEU A 69 0.62 4.33 -4.89
C LEU A 69 1.33 4.34 -6.24
N ILE A 70 2.07 3.29 -6.58
CA ILE A 70 2.77 3.18 -7.87
C ILE A 70 1.76 3.00 -9.00
N LEU A 71 0.68 2.25 -8.76
CA LEU A 71 -0.40 2.03 -9.72
C LEU A 71 -1.11 3.35 -10.07
N PHE A 72 -1.44 4.18 -9.09
CA PHE A 72 -2.02 5.50 -9.31
C PHE A 72 -1.08 6.39 -10.14
N ASN A 73 0.17 6.48 -9.76
CA ASN A 73 1.17 7.24 -10.50
C ASN A 73 1.33 6.75 -11.95
N MET A 74 1.20 5.44 -12.18
CA MET A 74 1.28 4.86 -13.53
C MET A 74 0.06 5.24 -14.37
N ILE A 75 -1.14 5.16 -13.79
CA ILE A 75 -2.39 5.53 -14.48
C ILE A 75 -2.41 7.03 -14.77
N GLU A 76 -1.96 7.86 -13.83
CA GLU A 76 -1.91 9.33 -13.97
C GLU A 76 -0.70 9.85 -14.72
N TYR A 77 0.21 9.01 -15.18
CA TYR A 77 1.48 9.35 -15.82
C TYR A 77 1.39 10.51 -16.82
N LYS A 78 0.37 10.49 -17.73
CA LYS A 78 0.22 11.52 -18.77
C LYS A 78 -0.19 12.87 -18.19
N ILE A 79 -1.00 12.87 -17.13
CA ILE A 79 -1.49 14.07 -16.45
C ILE A 79 -0.35 14.67 -15.64
N ASP A 80 0.32 13.87 -14.84
CA ASP A 80 1.45 14.26 -14.01
C ASP A 80 2.57 14.87 -14.86
N LYS A 81 2.87 14.24 -16.00
CA LYS A 81 3.89 14.74 -16.92
C LYS A 81 3.54 16.10 -17.53
N LYS A 82 2.26 16.34 -17.87
CA LYS A 82 1.80 17.64 -18.36
C LYS A 82 1.88 18.72 -17.30
N MET A 83 1.59 18.37 -16.05
CA MET A 83 1.62 19.29 -14.90
C MET A 83 3.03 19.51 -14.33
N GLY A 84 4.03 18.77 -14.84
CA GLY A 84 5.39 18.83 -14.32
C GLY A 84 5.57 18.21 -12.93
N PHE A 85 4.65 17.32 -12.53
CA PHE A 85 4.77 16.58 -11.26
C PHE A 85 5.75 15.43 -11.38
N ASN A 86 6.66 15.35 -10.41
CA ASN A 86 7.58 14.24 -10.27
C ASN A 86 6.92 13.13 -9.47
N SER A 87 6.56 12.04 -10.14
CA SER A 87 6.08 10.78 -9.54
C SER A 87 7.00 9.64 -9.95
N PHE A 88 6.86 8.48 -9.29
CA PHE A 88 7.65 7.29 -9.65
C PHE A 88 7.52 6.97 -11.14
N ALA A 89 6.31 7.05 -11.68
CA ALA A 89 6.06 6.78 -13.08
C ALA A 89 6.61 7.87 -14.02
N THR A 90 6.53 9.16 -13.65
CA THR A 90 7.03 10.23 -14.53
C THR A 90 8.54 10.21 -14.72
N VAL A 91 9.25 9.65 -13.75
CA VAL A 91 10.72 9.58 -13.81
C VAL A 91 11.23 8.25 -14.32
N LYS A 92 10.65 7.14 -13.88
CA LYS A 92 11.08 5.79 -14.29
C LYS A 92 10.38 5.27 -15.54
N GLY A 93 9.25 5.88 -15.89
CA GLY A 93 8.40 5.44 -17.00
C GLY A 93 7.29 4.49 -16.55
N ALA A 94 6.17 4.50 -17.29
CA ALA A 94 5.00 3.67 -16.99
C ALA A 94 5.32 2.16 -17.10
N ASP A 95 6.09 1.75 -18.11
CA ASP A 95 6.47 0.34 -18.31
C ASP A 95 7.33 -0.20 -17.16
N PHE A 96 8.26 0.60 -16.65
CA PHE A 96 9.06 0.21 -15.50
C PHE A 96 8.19 0.13 -14.23
N SER A 97 7.26 1.07 -14.05
CA SER A 97 6.31 1.05 -12.93
C SER A 97 5.47 -0.21 -12.96
N ARG A 98 4.98 -0.62 -14.14
CA ARG A 98 4.23 -1.87 -14.30
C ARG A 98 5.05 -3.10 -13.90
N LYS A 99 6.32 -3.16 -14.31
CA LYS A 99 7.22 -4.25 -13.90
C LYS A 99 7.40 -4.31 -12.38
N VAL A 100 7.59 -3.14 -11.75
CA VAL A 100 7.73 -3.06 -10.29
C VAL A 100 6.46 -3.53 -9.58
N ILE A 101 5.26 -3.14 -10.05
CA ILE A 101 3.99 -3.62 -9.50
C ILE A 101 3.89 -5.14 -9.60
N LEU A 102 4.24 -5.74 -10.75
CA LEU A 102 4.21 -7.20 -10.93
C LEU A 102 5.19 -7.91 -9.99
N ILE A 103 6.39 -7.35 -9.79
CA ILE A 103 7.37 -7.89 -8.83
C ILE A 103 6.83 -7.81 -7.41
N LEU A 104 6.20 -6.70 -7.03
CA LEU A 104 5.59 -6.55 -5.71
C LEU A 104 4.41 -7.50 -5.49
N LEU A 105 3.55 -7.69 -6.50
CA LEU A 105 2.47 -8.69 -6.43
C LEU A 105 3.03 -10.10 -6.26
N PHE A 106 4.09 -10.44 -6.99
CA PHE A 106 4.76 -11.73 -6.83
C PHE A 106 5.38 -11.90 -5.43
N ALA A 107 6.09 -10.88 -4.94
CA ALA A 107 6.64 -10.87 -3.58
C ALA A 107 5.54 -10.99 -2.52
N PHE A 108 4.40 -10.31 -2.71
CA PHE A 108 3.23 -10.43 -1.86
C PHE A 108 2.73 -11.88 -1.79
N VAL A 109 2.54 -12.54 -2.94
CA VAL A 109 2.09 -13.94 -3.00
C VAL A 109 3.07 -14.88 -2.30
N LEU A 110 4.37 -14.65 -2.43
CA LEU A 110 5.40 -15.45 -1.73
C LEU A 110 5.30 -15.27 -0.21
N ILE A 111 5.15 -14.03 0.28
CA ILE A 111 5.02 -13.75 1.70
C ILE A 111 3.68 -14.30 2.22
N TRP A 112 2.60 -14.08 1.48
CA TRP A 112 1.28 -14.61 1.80
C TRP A 112 1.29 -16.14 1.93
N SER A 113 1.84 -16.85 0.95
CA SER A 113 1.93 -18.31 0.97
C SER A 113 2.86 -18.83 2.07
N SER A 114 3.99 -18.13 2.33
CA SER A 114 4.92 -18.52 3.38
C SER A 114 4.31 -18.42 4.78
N SER A 115 3.33 -17.53 4.99
CA SER A 115 2.68 -17.39 6.30
C SER A 115 2.02 -18.70 6.76
N PHE A 116 1.45 -19.49 5.83
CA PHE A 116 0.85 -20.78 6.13
C PHE A 116 1.86 -21.88 6.52
N LEU A 117 3.15 -21.68 6.25
CA LEU A 117 4.20 -22.59 6.68
C LEU A 117 4.63 -22.33 8.13
N PHE A 118 4.48 -21.10 8.61
CA PHE A 118 5.00 -20.67 9.91
C PHE A 118 3.91 -20.52 10.97
N PHE A 119 2.65 -20.35 10.57
CA PHE A 119 1.52 -20.12 11.47
C PHE A 119 0.40 -21.12 11.23
N LYS A 120 -0.42 -21.34 12.25
CA LYS A 120 -1.57 -22.25 12.13
C LYS A 120 -2.64 -21.64 11.23
N ALA A 121 -3.19 -22.45 10.34
CA ALA A 121 -4.19 -22.02 9.36
C ALA A 121 -5.45 -21.43 10.03
N GLU A 122 -5.89 -21.99 11.16
CA GLU A 122 -7.08 -21.56 11.88
C GLU A 122 -7.02 -20.11 12.38
N GLU A 123 -5.80 -19.62 12.70
CA GLU A 123 -5.58 -18.23 13.17
C GLU A 123 -5.38 -17.24 12.03
N LEU A 124 -5.17 -17.73 10.81
CA LEU A 124 -4.72 -16.94 9.68
C LEU A 124 -5.77 -16.74 8.61
N LEU A 125 -6.72 -17.69 8.45
CA LEU A 125 -7.55 -17.78 7.26
C LEU A 125 -8.31 -16.49 6.97
N ASP A 126 -8.94 -15.91 7.99
CA ASP A 126 -9.78 -14.72 7.82
C ASP A 126 -8.95 -13.51 7.39
N TYR A 127 -7.88 -13.20 8.11
CA TYR A 127 -6.98 -12.08 7.77
C TYR A 127 -6.32 -12.25 6.41
N GLN A 128 -5.86 -13.46 6.10
CA GLN A 128 -5.19 -13.75 4.83
C GLN A 128 -6.15 -13.73 3.64
N ALA A 129 -7.43 -14.05 3.85
CA ALA A 129 -8.47 -13.92 2.84
C ALA A 129 -8.68 -12.46 2.42
N ILE A 130 -8.66 -11.52 3.37
CA ILE A 130 -8.77 -10.10 3.07
C ILE A 130 -7.53 -9.59 2.33
N PHE A 131 -6.34 -9.94 2.77
CA PHE A 131 -5.11 -9.51 2.11
C PHE A 131 -5.01 -10.02 0.66
N ILE A 132 -5.40 -11.27 0.38
CA ILE A 132 -5.44 -11.78 -1.00
C ILE A 132 -6.56 -11.12 -1.82
N LEU A 133 -7.70 -10.79 -1.21
CA LEU A 133 -8.76 -10.02 -1.86
C LEU A 133 -8.24 -8.63 -2.26
N MET A 134 -7.59 -7.90 -1.35
CA MET A 134 -6.98 -6.60 -1.63
C MET A 134 -5.99 -6.68 -2.79
N ALA A 135 -5.08 -7.66 -2.78
CA ALA A 135 -4.12 -7.89 -3.85
C ALA A 135 -4.81 -8.19 -5.19
N SER A 136 -5.89 -9.00 -5.16
CA SER A 136 -6.66 -9.37 -6.35
C SER A 136 -7.35 -8.16 -6.97
N VAL A 137 -7.92 -7.28 -6.16
CA VAL A 137 -8.54 -6.03 -6.63
C VAL A 137 -7.50 -5.12 -7.26
N LEU A 138 -6.33 -4.92 -6.64
CA LEU A 138 -5.25 -4.12 -7.22
C LEU A 138 -4.71 -4.72 -8.53
N ALA A 139 -4.59 -6.05 -8.62
CA ALA A 139 -4.22 -6.73 -9.86
C ALA A 139 -5.29 -6.57 -10.95
N MET A 140 -6.58 -6.56 -10.59
CA MET A 140 -7.68 -6.27 -11.50
C MET A 140 -7.59 -4.83 -12.03
N VAL A 141 -7.34 -3.84 -11.16
CA VAL A 141 -7.15 -2.43 -11.58
C VAL A 141 -5.97 -2.32 -12.55
N LEU A 142 -4.85 -3.01 -12.27
CA LEU A 142 -3.69 -3.04 -13.16
C LEU A 142 -4.05 -3.61 -14.54
N SER A 143 -4.86 -4.67 -14.59
CA SER A 143 -5.25 -5.32 -15.85
C SER A 143 -6.26 -4.50 -16.67
N LYS A 144 -7.12 -3.73 -16.01
CA LYS A 144 -8.17 -2.90 -16.61
C LYS A 144 -7.85 -1.40 -16.60
N GLU A 145 -6.60 -1.01 -16.45
CA GLU A 145 -6.16 0.38 -16.30
C GLU A 145 -6.72 1.34 -17.37
N VAL A 146 -6.80 0.88 -18.62
CA VAL A 146 -7.28 1.69 -19.76
C VAL A 146 -8.76 2.06 -19.59
N VAL A 147 -9.60 1.10 -19.18
CA VAL A 147 -11.03 1.30 -19.01
C VAL A 147 -11.32 2.13 -17.76
N LEU A 148 -10.70 1.75 -16.65
CA LEU A 148 -10.92 2.42 -15.35
C LEU A 148 -10.40 3.85 -15.31
N ARG A 149 -9.43 4.17 -16.17
CA ARG A 149 -8.88 5.52 -16.31
C ARG A 149 -9.90 6.51 -16.87
N GLN A 150 -10.76 6.11 -17.78
CA GLN A 150 -11.71 7.01 -18.44
C GLN A 150 -12.71 7.62 -17.46
N GLU A 151 -13.10 6.87 -16.43
CA GLU A 151 -14.12 7.28 -15.46
C GLU A 151 -13.55 7.55 -14.05
N GLU A 152 -12.23 7.59 -13.90
CA GLU A 152 -11.51 7.77 -12.61
C GLU A 152 -11.85 6.72 -11.53
N TRP A 153 -12.50 5.62 -11.89
CA TRP A 153 -12.91 4.55 -10.97
C TRP A 153 -11.72 3.89 -10.26
N TYR A 154 -10.53 3.94 -10.86
CA TYR A 154 -9.32 3.40 -10.22
C TYR A 154 -9.01 4.03 -8.87
N ARG A 155 -9.33 5.34 -8.68
CA ARG A 155 -9.13 6.03 -7.40
C ARG A 155 -10.08 5.48 -6.34
N VAL A 156 -11.38 5.44 -6.67
CA VAL A 156 -12.41 4.94 -5.76
C VAL A 156 -12.14 3.49 -5.37
N ILE A 157 -11.82 2.63 -6.34
CA ILE A 157 -11.51 1.22 -6.07
C ILE A 157 -10.24 1.09 -5.24
N GLY A 158 -9.18 1.82 -5.58
CA GLY A 158 -7.92 1.78 -4.85
C GLY A 158 -8.03 2.25 -3.39
N ASP A 159 -8.88 3.25 -3.12
CA ASP A 159 -9.12 3.73 -1.76
C ASP A 159 -10.01 2.76 -0.98
N ILE A 160 -11.06 2.21 -1.60
CA ILE A 160 -11.96 1.21 -0.98
C ILE A 160 -11.20 -0.06 -0.58
N VAL A 161 -10.19 -0.47 -1.33
CA VAL A 161 -9.36 -1.64 -0.97
C VAL A 161 -8.83 -1.55 0.46
N PHE A 162 -8.46 -0.36 0.92
CA PHE A 162 -7.92 -0.15 2.27
C PHE A 162 -8.99 0.01 3.36
N VAL A 163 -10.27 0.01 2.98
CA VAL A 163 -11.42 -0.04 3.91
C VAL A 163 -11.82 -1.50 4.19
N LEU A 164 -11.46 -2.45 3.32
CA LEU A 164 -11.81 -3.86 3.46
C LEU A 164 -11.46 -4.47 4.84
N PRO A 165 -10.32 -4.19 5.47
CA PRO A 165 -10.02 -4.72 6.80
C PRO A 165 -11.00 -4.26 7.90
N ILE A 166 -11.65 -3.11 7.72
CA ILE A 166 -12.66 -2.61 8.69
C ILE A 166 -13.92 -3.49 8.66
N ILE A 167 -14.26 -4.04 7.51
CA ILE A 167 -15.45 -4.90 7.33
C ILE A 167 -15.31 -6.17 8.18
N GLU A 168 -14.08 -6.71 8.29
CA GLU A 168 -13.81 -7.88 9.11
C GLU A 168 -14.11 -7.63 10.58
N ILE A 169 -13.65 -6.49 11.11
CA ILE A 169 -13.90 -6.11 12.51
C ILE A 169 -15.41 -6.07 12.79
N ILE A 170 -16.21 -5.56 11.86
CA ILE A 170 -17.67 -5.47 12.00
C ILE A 170 -18.34 -6.86 11.96
N ILE A 171 -17.80 -7.80 11.16
CA ILE A 171 -18.38 -9.12 10.99
C ILE A 171 -18.01 -10.06 12.15
N ILE A 172 -16.81 -9.92 12.71
CA ILE A 172 -16.32 -10.83 13.78
C ILE A 172 -16.82 -10.38 15.15
N ASP A 173 -16.95 -9.08 15.40
CA ASP A 173 -17.38 -8.52 16.69
C ASP A 173 -18.90 -8.24 16.77
N GLY A 174 -19.68 -8.45 15.73
CA GLY A 174 -21.14 -8.30 15.67
C GLY A 174 -21.86 -9.62 15.68
#